data_da93f8e5b98e6b3142586b1bcf1cecc9
#
_entry.id   da93f8e5b98e6b3142586b1bcf1cecc9
#
_cell.length_a   1.000
_cell.length_b   1.000
_cell.length_c   1.000
_cell.angle_alpha   90.00
_cell.angle_beta   90.00
_cell.angle_gamma   90.00
#
_symmetry.space_group_name_H-M   'P 1'
#
loop_
_entity.id
_entity.type
_entity.pdbx_description
1 polymer ?
#
loop_
_entity_poly.entity_id
_entity_poly.type
_entity_poly.pdbx_seq_one_letter_code
_entity_poly.pdbx_strand_id
1 'polypeptide(L)'
;MKVKAKVLSPVHIRKERYLKDFSFIQDKDVYIFDEFECFEFLSRGDIEKIKNNAKRVIKSNVEIEKNEVYTFMDYFDLEENRYRVYIPASSIKGAIRIAYENFLRGNINDKFQKIILKDIKDDFETKIYKSINIKICKNAQTNRKKRVKELMQYVECLIPNQEFEFEIEFRDKYLERHFVKNMNNFYFDKYLDDIKKAKTCKQNIECENCIEKDGYLECELYFYNASLPEFDKNRLIQENKFLLNLGHFGGAVKKSLDEKRKITSKCGKESKYTTTKTYALEKDGHLPYFEKELLPFGWILCEIME
;
A
#
# COMPACT_ATOMS: atom_id res chain seq x y z
N MET A 1 0.00 21.76 13.72
CA MET A 1 -0.71 20.54 14.14
C MET A 1 0.25 19.38 14.06
N LYS A 2 0.58 18.78 15.18
CA LYS A 2 1.45 17.60 15.26
C LYS A 2 0.59 16.33 15.17
N VAL A 3 1.02 15.36 14.38
CA VAL A 3 0.25 14.14 14.11
C VAL A 3 1.12 12.93 14.39
N LYS A 4 0.63 12.01 15.21
CA LYS A 4 1.17 10.66 15.38
C LYS A 4 0.44 9.73 14.44
N ALA A 5 1.19 8.92 13.68
CA ALA A 5 0.65 8.00 12.69
C ALA A 5 1.09 6.57 13.00
N LYS A 6 0.17 5.62 12.80
CA LYS A 6 0.42 4.18 12.91
C LYS A 6 0.05 3.48 11.62
N VAL A 7 0.98 2.76 11.05
CA VAL A 7 0.76 1.92 9.86
C VAL A 7 -0.13 0.73 10.22
N LEU A 8 -1.32 0.65 9.62
CA LEU A 8 -2.27 -0.45 9.85
C LEU A 8 -2.09 -1.60 8.85
N SER A 9 -1.64 -1.28 7.65
CA SER A 9 -1.43 -2.26 6.57
C SER A 9 -0.25 -1.83 5.70
N PRO A 10 0.34 -2.75 4.90
CA PRO A 10 1.51 -2.45 4.09
C PRO A 10 1.34 -1.18 3.24
N VAL A 11 2.25 -0.23 3.37
CA VAL A 11 2.25 1.03 2.61
C VAL A 11 3.38 1.01 1.61
N HIS A 12 3.08 1.21 0.32
CA HIS A 12 4.07 1.34 -0.73
C HIS A 12 4.00 2.71 -1.40
N ILE A 13 5.05 3.49 -1.31
CA ILE A 13 5.21 4.75 -2.03
C ILE A 13 6.29 4.52 -3.08
N ARG A 14 5.86 4.40 -4.34
CA ARG A 14 6.68 3.97 -5.45
C ARG A 14 7.76 4.96 -5.80
N LYS A 15 9.01 4.48 -5.88
CA LYS A 15 10.09 5.12 -6.61
C LYS A 15 9.93 4.82 -8.11
N GLU A 16 10.29 5.74 -8.99
CA GLU A 16 10.12 5.56 -10.45
C GLU A 16 10.99 4.44 -11.05
N ARG A 17 12.02 4.00 -10.35
CA ARG A 17 12.99 3.01 -10.87
C ARG A 17 12.74 1.61 -10.30
N TYR A 18 12.74 0.63 -11.18
CA TYR A 18 12.84 -0.78 -10.86
C TYR A 18 14.29 -1.12 -10.46
N LEU A 19 14.45 -2.00 -9.48
CA LEU A 19 15.76 -2.61 -9.20
C LEU A 19 16.06 -3.64 -10.29
N LYS A 20 16.71 -3.25 -11.38
CA LYS A 20 17.21 -4.21 -12.35
C LYS A 20 18.73 -4.38 -12.30
N ASP A 21 19.44 -3.29 -12.14
CA ASP A 21 20.86 -3.27 -12.46
C ASP A 21 21.80 -3.20 -11.25
N PHE A 22 21.27 -2.88 -10.05
CA PHE A 22 22.10 -2.64 -8.85
C PHE A 22 21.61 -3.39 -7.62
N SER A 23 21.02 -4.56 -7.82
CA SER A 23 20.55 -5.40 -6.72
C SER A 23 20.97 -6.85 -6.89
N PHE A 24 21.23 -7.47 -5.77
CA PHE A 24 21.52 -8.89 -5.63
C PHE A 24 20.50 -9.53 -4.69
N ILE A 25 19.95 -10.68 -5.09
CA ILE A 25 18.99 -11.42 -4.28
C ILE A 25 19.67 -12.66 -3.75
N GLN A 26 19.71 -12.80 -2.43
CA GLN A 26 20.19 -13.99 -1.77
C GLN A 26 19.38 -14.29 -0.52
N ASP A 27 19.07 -15.56 -0.30
CA ASP A 27 18.31 -16.04 0.88
C ASP A 27 16.97 -15.28 1.05
N LYS A 28 16.34 -14.87 -0.08
CA LYS A 28 15.14 -14.03 -0.20
C LYS A 28 15.35 -12.53 0.05
N ASP A 29 16.44 -12.10 0.68
CA ASP A 29 16.72 -10.68 0.91
C ASP A 29 17.25 -10.00 -0.35
N VAL A 30 16.93 -8.72 -0.52
CA VAL A 30 17.42 -7.88 -1.62
C VAL A 30 18.46 -6.91 -1.09
N TYR A 31 19.66 -6.98 -1.65
CA TYR A 31 20.79 -6.13 -1.36
C TYR A 31 20.92 -5.05 -2.43
N ILE A 32 20.91 -3.79 -2.04
CA ILE A 32 21.00 -2.62 -2.93
C ILE A 32 22.38 -1.99 -2.78
N PHE A 33 23.02 -1.72 -3.91
CA PHE A 33 24.35 -1.14 -4.00
C PHE A 33 24.34 0.22 -4.68
N ASP A 34 25.48 0.92 -4.60
CA ASP A 34 25.80 2.01 -5.51
C ASP A 34 26.16 1.45 -6.90
N GLU A 35 25.83 2.20 -7.95
CA GLU A 35 26.04 1.81 -9.35
C GLU A 35 27.46 1.36 -9.64
N PHE A 36 28.46 2.07 -9.12
CA PHE A 36 29.87 1.83 -9.40
C PHE A 36 30.46 0.68 -8.58
N GLU A 37 30.05 0.52 -7.34
CA GLU A 37 30.57 -0.53 -6.45
C GLU A 37 30.07 -1.93 -6.84
N CYS A 38 28.87 -2.04 -7.39
CA CYS A 38 28.24 -3.31 -7.74
C CYS A 38 29.04 -4.09 -8.79
N PHE A 39 29.54 -3.43 -9.83
CA PHE A 39 30.28 -4.09 -10.90
C PHE A 39 31.63 -4.66 -10.45
N GLU A 40 32.32 -4.00 -9.54
CA GLU A 40 33.60 -4.46 -9.04
C GLU A 40 33.48 -5.73 -8.20
N PHE A 41 32.43 -5.82 -7.36
CA PHE A 41 32.21 -6.97 -6.48
C PHE A 41 31.60 -8.17 -7.21
N LEU A 42 30.65 -7.95 -8.12
CA LEU A 42 30.04 -9.03 -8.91
C LEU A 42 31.08 -9.74 -9.79
N SER A 43 32.08 -9.02 -10.30
CA SER A 43 33.14 -9.60 -11.12
C SER A 43 34.08 -10.53 -10.33
N ARG A 44 34.18 -10.35 -9.02
CA ARG A 44 35.05 -11.11 -8.13
C ARG A 44 34.38 -12.32 -7.48
N GLY A 45 33.05 -12.45 -7.54
CA GLY A 45 32.29 -13.58 -7.00
C GLY A 45 32.30 -13.73 -5.48
N ASP A 46 32.72 -12.70 -4.73
CA ASP A 46 32.83 -12.72 -3.27
C ASP A 46 31.53 -12.22 -2.64
N ILE A 47 30.62 -13.15 -2.41
CA ILE A 47 29.26 -12.90 -1.89
C ILE A 47 29.29 -12.24 -0.50
N GLU A 48 30.21 -12.61 0.37
CA GLU A 48 30.34 -12.00 1.72
C GLU A 48 30.71 -10.52 1.63
N LYS A 49 31.63 -10.18 0.76
CA LYS A 49 32.00 -8.79 0.52
C LYS A 49 30.85 -8.01 -0.12
N ILE A 50 30.12 -8.63 -1.03
CA ILE A 50 28.92 -8.02 -1.64
C ILE A 50 27.92 -7.65 -0.54
N LYS A 51 27.57 -8.59 0.35
CA LYS A 51 26.63 -8.34 1.46
C LYS A 51 27.09 -7.19 2.37
N ASN A 52 28.35 -7.17 2.72
CA ASN A 52 28.91 -6.19 3.67
C ASN A 52 28.99 -4.76 3.09
N ASN A 53 29.00 -4.61 1.77
CA ASN A 53 29.03 -3.32 1.09
C ASN A 53 27.67 -2.83 0.61
N ALA A 54 26.60 -3.57 0.88
CA ALA A 54 25.28 -3.14 0.49
C ALA A 54 24.88 -1.84 1.20
N LYS A 55 24.42 -0.88 0.43
CA LYS A 55 23.94 0.42 0.94
C LYS A 55 22.55 0.34 1.59
N ARG A 56 21.81 -0.71 1.28
CA ARG A 56 20.54 -1.06 1.93
C ARG A 56 20.22 -2.53 1.73
N VAL A 57 19.60 -3.12 2.75
CA VAL A 57 19.08 -4.50 2.69
C VAL A 57 17.58 -4.46 2.92
N ILE A 58 16.82 -5.05 2.00
CA ILE A 58 15.37 -5.17 2.14
C ILE A 58 15.04 -6.62 2.48
N LYS A 59 14.44 -6.82 3.63
CA LYS A 59 14.06 -8.14 4.11
C LYS A 59 12.86 -8.70 3.33
N SER A 60 12.86 -10.01 3.09
CA SER A 60 11.77 -10.69 2.41
C SER A 60 11.44 -12.03 3.05
N ASN A 61 10.15 -12.32 3.17
CA ASN A 61 9.66 -13.65 3.52
C ASN A 61 9.08 -14.38 2.29
N VAL A 62 9.03 -13.70 1.14
CA VAL A 62 8.56 -14.25 -0.13
C VAL A 62 9.75 -14.60 -1.01
N GLU A 63 9.65 -15.70 -1.74
CA GLU A 63 10.62 -16.04 -2.77
C GLU A 63 10.43 -15.13 -3.99
N ILE A 64 11.52 -14.50 -4.42
CA ILE A 64 11.50 -13.55 -5.52
C ILE A 64 11.95 -14.28 -6.80
N GLU A 65 10.98 -14.68 -7.60
CA GLU A 65 11.21 -15.45 -8.84
C GLU A 65 11.74 -14.60 -10.00
N LYS A 66 11.60 -13.25 -9.90
CA LYS A 66 12.03 -12.30 -10.94
C LYS A 66 12.74 -11.13 -10.28
N ASN A 67 13.79 -10.65 -10.92
CA ASN A 67 14.55 -9.48 -10.45
C ASN A 67 13.79 -8.14 -10.56
N GLU A 68 12.46 -8.16 -10.48
CA GLU A 68 11.62 -6.97 -10.56
C GLU A 68 10.95 -6.70 -9.22
N VAL A 69 11.59 -5.87 -8.40
CA VAL A 69 11.02 -5.39 -7.14
C VAL A 69 10.68 -3.92 -7.27
N TYR A 70 9.46 -3.54 -6.93
CA TYR A 70 9.08 -2.14 -6.80
C TYR A 70 9.61 -1.61 -5.47
N THR A 71 10.59 -0.72 -5.53
CA THR A 71 11.18 -0.14 -4.32
C THR A 71 10.39 1.01 -3.77
N PHE A 72 10.54 1.24 -2.48
CA PHE A 72 10.02 2.40 -1.78
C PHE A 72 10.85 3.66 -2.10
N MET A 73 10.27 4.84 -1.89
CA MET A 73 11.00 6.11 -1.99
C MET A 73 12.12 6.14 -0.98
N ASP A 74 13.33 6.41 -1.45
CA ASP A 74 14.53 6.49 -0.64
C ASP A 74 15.39 7.71 -0.98
N TYR A 75 16.33 8.02 -0.11
CA TYR A 75 17.38 9.01 -0.31
C TYR A 75 18.69 8.44 0.22
N PHE A 76 19.80 8.94 -0.31
CA PHE A 76 21.11 8.57 0.19
C PHE A 76 21.47 9.43 1.40
N ASP A 77 21.71 8.79 2.53
CA ASP A 77 22.16 9.44 3.76
C ASP A 77 23.70 9.48 3.73
N LEU A 78 24.26 10.69 3.58
CA LEU A 78 25.69 10.89 3.46
C LEU A 78 26.44 10.60 4.79
N GLU A 79 25.80 10.83 5.92
CA GLU A 79 26.42 10.62 7.24
C GLU A 79 26.54 9.14 7.54
N GLU A 80 25.51 8.35 7.23
CA GLU A 80 25.49 6.92 7.44
C GLU A 80 25.97 6.09 6.24
N ASN A 81 26.27 6.74 5.12
CA ASN A 81 26.69 6.11 3.86
C ASN A 81 25.78 4.98 3.40
N ARG A 82 24.45 5.18 3.52
CA ARG A 82 23.43 4.21 3.15
C ARG A 82 22.16 4.85 2.58
N TYR A 83 21.35 4.04 1.89
CA TYR A 83 20.01 4.48 1.50
C TYR A 83 19.01 4.30 2.64
N ARG A 84 18.23 5.35 2.91
CA ARG A 84 17.12 5.36 3.88
C ARG A 84 15.81 5.65 3.16
N VAL A 85 14.74 5.00 3.59
CA VAL A 85 13.40 5.27 3.04
C VAL A 85 12.78 6.49 3.71
N TYR A 86 11.87 7.16 3.00
CA TYR A 86 11.14 8.30 3.54
C TYR A 86 9.74 8.39 2.94
N ILE A 87 8.84 9.10 3.61
CA ILE A 87 7.51 9.40 3.10
C ILE A 87 7.51 10.83 2.54
N PRO A 88 7.38 11.02 1.21
CA PRO A 88 7.30 12.34 0.63
C PRO A 88 6.07 13.10 1.12
N ALA A 89 6.25 14.38 1.45
CA ALA A 89 5.16 15.29 1.79
C ALA A 89 4.05 15.30 0.73
N SER A 90 4.44 15.19 -0.55
CA SER A 90 3.52 15.14 -1.68
C SER A 90 2.54 13.96 -1.61
N SER A 91 2.97 12.82 -1.06
CA SER A 91 2.12 11.63 -0.91
C SER A 91 1.01 11.86 0.11
N ILE A 92 1.35 12.44 1.27
CA ILE A 92 0.37 12.79 2.30
C ILE A 92 -0.53 13.93 1.83
N LYS A 93 0.07 14.99 1.24
CA LYS A 93 -0.70 16.09 0.65
C LYS A 93 -1.70 15.59 -0.38
N GLY A 94 -1.31 14.68 -1.26
CA GLY A 94 -2.19 14.09 -2.25
C GLY A 94 -3.39 13.39 -1.64
N ALA A 95 -3.18 12.60 -0.58
CA ALA A 95 -4.26 11.92 0.12
C ALA A 95 -5.20 12.90 0.85
N ILE A 96 -4.65 13.91 1.53
CA ILE A 96 -5.44 14.98 2.17
C ILE A 96 -6.26 15.73 1.11
N ARG A 97 -5.63 16.08 -0.02
CA ARG A 97 -6.28 16.80 -1.12
C ARG A 97 -7.54 16.10 -1.60
N ILE A 98 -7.47 14.80 -1.85
CA ILE A 98 -8.61 14.02 -2.36
C ILE A 98 -9.79 14.08 -1.37
N ALA A 99 -9.53 13.96 -0.06
CA ALA A 99 -10.57 14.07 0.96
C ALA A 99 -11.24 15.46 0.97
N TYR A 100 -10.46 16.53 0.79
CA TYR A 100 -10.99 17.88 0.72
C TYR A 100 -11.71 18.19 -0.59
N GLU A 101 -11.25 17.65 -1.73
CA GLU A 101 -11.94 17.78 -3.02
C GLU A 101 -13.35 17.18 -2.96
N ASN A 102 -13.52 16.08 -2.23
CA ASN A 102 -14.80 15.46 -1.99
C ASN A 102 -15.74 16.37 -1.18
N PHE A 103 -15.19 17.13 -0.25
CA PHE A 103 -15.97 18.00 0.64
C PHE A 103 -16.31 19.36 0.00
N LEU A 104 -15.35 20.01 -0.65
CA LEU A 104 -15.48 21.41 -1.08
C LEU A 104 -16.16 21.60 -2.46
N ARG A 105 -16.38 20.53 -3.20
CA ARG A 105 -17.06 20.52 -4.53
C ARG A 105 -16.59 21.66 -5.46
N GLY A 106 -15.28 21.91 -5.56
CA GLY A 106 -14.77 23.02 -6.37
C GLY A 106 -13.27 22.98 -6.62
N ASN A 107 -12.74 24.03 -7.26
CA ASN A 107 -11.30 24.17 -7.45
C ASN A 107 -10.62 24.52 -6.13
N ILE A 108 -9.89 23.55 -5.58
CA ILE A 108 -9.22 23.71 -4.29
C ILE A 108 -7.74 24.00 -4.42
N ASN A 109 -7.21 24.18 -5.63
CA ASN A 109 -5.78 24.35 -5.85
C ASN A 109 -5.20 25.48 -5.01
N ASP A 110 -5.86 26.65 -4.96
CA ASP A 110 -5.39 27.79 -4.18
C ASP A 110 -5.46 27.55 -2.67
N LYS A 111 -6.48 26.83 -2.20
CA LYS A 111 -6.61 26.46 -0.79
C LYS A 111 -5.58 25.41 -0.38
N PHE A 112 -5.20 24.55 -1.31
CA PHE A 112 -4.26 23.47 -1.04
C PHE A 112 -2.81 23.93 -0.91
N GLN A 113 -2.45 25.04 -1.54
CA GLN A 113 -1.15 25.69 -1.31
C GLN A 113 -0.98 26.18 0.13
N LYS A 114 -2.09 26.35 0.85
CA LYS A 114 -2.11 26.76 2.27
C LYS A 114 -1.86 25.61 3.27
N ILE A 115 -1.67 24.38 2.80
CA ILE A 115 -1.26 23.24 3.62
C ILE A 115 0.23 22.98 3.38
N ILE A 116 1.02 23.09 4.43
CA ILE A 116 2.46 22.87 4.39
C ILE A 116 2.77 21.58 5.14
N LEU A 117 3.56 20.75 4.50
CA LEU A 117 4.08 19.48 5.01
C LEU A 117 5.53 19.33 4.57
N LYS A 118 6.35 18.72 5.42
CA LYS A 118 7.72 18.30 5.09
C LYS A 118 7.78 16.82 4.81
N ASP A 119 8.80 16.39 4.10
CA ASP A 119 9.12 14.98 3.94
C ASP A 119 9.40 14.37 5.31
N ILE A 120 8.88 13.15 5.52
CA ILE A 120 9.04 12.45 6.79
C ILE A 120 10.22 11.50 6.64
N LYS A 121 11.28 11.83 7.35
CA LYS A 121 12.51 11.04 7.43
C LYS A 121 12.59 10.46 8.83
N ASP A 122 12.30 9.16 8.94
CA ASP A 122 12.31 8.40 10.18
C ASP A 122 13.02 7.06 9.97
N ASP A 123 13.27 6.31 11.00
CA ASP A 123 13.83 4.97 10.94
C ASP A 123 12.76 3.95 10.52
N PHE A 124 12.37 4.04 9.25
CA PHE A 124 11.36 3.16 8.70
C PHE A 124 11.92 1.77 8.39
N GLU A 125 11.22 0.77 8.86
CA GLU A 125 11.44 -0.61 8.45
C GLU A 125 10.58 -0.96 7.24
N THR A 126 11.22 -1.61 6.27
CA THR A 126 10.54 -2.08 5.07
C THR A 126 10.72 -3.58 4.87
N LYS A 127 9.76 -4.17 4.16
CA LYS A 127 9.77 -5.57 3.78
C LYS A 127 9.17 -5.75 2.39
N ILE A 128 9.56 -6.82 1.72
CA ILE A 128 8.97 -7.18 0.44
C ILE A 128 7.70 -8.01 0.64
N TYR A 129 6.65 -7.59 -0.06
CA TYR A 129 5.38 -8.27 -0.17
C TYR A 129 5.12 -8.68 -1.61
N LYS A 130 4.48 -9.83 -1.81
CA LYS A 130 3.93 -10.24 -3.10
C LYS A 130 2.55 -9.60 -3.29
N SER A 131 2.31 -8.93 -4.40
CA SER A 131 0.99 -8.36 -4.68
C SER A 131 0.07 -9.35 -5.37
N ILE A 132 -1.17 -9.42 -4.91
CA ILE A 132 -2.20 -10.33 -5.44
C ILE A 132 -3.43 -9.53 -5.85
N ASN A 133 -3.91 -9.76 -7.06
CA ASN A 133 -5.16 -9.19 -7.53
C ASN A 133 -6.31 -10.19 -7.38
N ILE A 134 -7.34 -9.76 -6.67
CA ILE A 134 -8.59 -10.51 -6.54
C ILE A 134 -9.67 -9.81 -7.35
N LYS A 135 -10.22 -10.50 -8.35
CA LYS A 135 -11.32 -10.01 -9.17
C LYS A 135 -12.62 -10.70 -8.77
N ILE A 136 -13.64 -9.90 -8.46
CA ILE A 136 -15.00 -10.40 -8.21
C ILE A 136 -15.73 -10.45 -9.55
N CYS A 137 -16.02 -11.64 -10.05
CA CYS A 137 -16.84 -11.84 -11.24
C CYS A 137 -18.30 -12.00 -10.84
N LYS A 138 -19.17 -11.16 -11.37
CA LYS A 138 -20.64 -11.37 -11.29
C LYS A 138 -21.02 -12.31 -12.43
N ASN A 139 -21.36 -13.55 -12.15
CA ASN A 139 -22.10 -14.37 -13.10
C ASN A 139 -23.59 -14.07 -12.98
N ALA A 140 -24.27 -13.95 -14.13
CA ALA A 140 -25.62 -13.42 -14.26
C ALA A 140 -26.71 -14.27 -13.57
N GLN A 141 -26.42 -15.43 -13.04
CA GLN A 141 -27.48 -16.33 -12.61
C GLN A 141 -27.46 -16.88 -11.19
N THR A 142 -26.41 -16.92 -10.42
CA THR A 142 -26.56 -17.35 -9.00
C THR A 142 -25.33 -17.28 -8.11
N ASN A 143 -24.10 -17.31 -8.59
CA ASN A 143 -22.94 -17.38 -7.71
C ASN A 143 -21.87 -16.34 -8.06
N ARG A 144 -21.46 -15.57 -7.04
CA ARG A 144 -20.34 -14.64 -7.13
C ARG A 144 -19.04 -15.43 -7.23
N LYS A 145 -18.61 -15.78 -8.44
CA LYS A 145 -17.30 -16.37 -8.65
C LYS A 145 -16.23 -15.30 -8.48
N LYS A 146 -15.26 -15.55 -7.64
CA LYS A 146 -14.09 -14.70 -7.49
C LYS A 146 -12.97 -15.32 -8.31
N ARG A 147 -12.23 -14.48 -9.07
CA ARG A 147 -11.03 -14.90 -9.77
C ARG A 147 -9.83 -14.27 -9.10
N VAL A 148 -8.88 -15.09 -8.71
CA VAL A 148 -7.58 -14.65 -8.20
C VAL A 148 -6.57 -14.73 -9.32
N LYS A 149 -5.82 -13.66 -9.51
CA LYS A 149 -4.63 -13.67 -10.34
C LYS A 149 -3.47 -13.22 -9.49
N GLU A 150 -2.49 -14.07 -9.35
CA GLU A 150 -1.20 -13.65 -8.86
C GLU A 150 -0.60 -12.68 -9.88
N LEU A 151 -0.36 -11.48 -9.43
CA LEU A 151 0.56 -10.60 -10.10
C LEU A 151 1.92 -10.97 -9.52
N MET A 152 2.83 -11.44 -10.36
CA MET A 152 4.21 -11.68 -9.94
C MET A 152 4.93 -10.31 -9.79
N GLN A 153 4.41 -9.48 -8.88
CA GLN A 153 4.97 -8.18 -8.55
C GLN A 153 5.36 -8.19 -7.10
N TYR A 154 6.64 -7.97 -6.87
CA TYR A 154 7.22 -7.85 -5.55
C TYR A 154 7.32 -6.37 -5.20
N VAL A 155 6.88 -6.02 -4.01
CA VAL A 155 6.67 -4.63 -3.62
C VAL A 155 7.28 -4.39 -2.25
N GLU A 156 8.23 -3.48 -2.16
CA GLU A 156 8.75 -3.02 -0.89
C GLU A 156 7.75 -2.10 -0.21
N CYS A 157 7.37 -2.43 1.02
CA CYS A 157 6.39 -1.68 1.80
C CYS A 157 6.90 -1.41 3.22
N LEU A 158 6.42 -0.30 3.81
CA LEU A 158 6.46 -0.14 5.26
C LEU A 158 5.66 -1.28 5.89
N ILE A 159 6.21 -1.86 6.95
CA ILE A 159 5.54 -2.95 7.68
C ILE A 159 4.43 -2.38 8.58
N PRO A 160 3.35 -3.15 8.83
CA PRO A 160 2.32 -2.78 9.79
C PRO A 160 2.88 -2.59 11.21
N ASN A 161 2.16 -1.79 12.00
CA ASN A 161 2.45 -1.42 13.38
C ASN A 161 3.62 -0.46 13.61
N GLN A 162 4.30 0.02 12.59
CA GLN A 162 5.24 1.12 12.74
C GLN A 162 4.49 2.42 13.09
N GLU A 163 5.11 3.22 13.92
CA GLU A 163 4.63 4.54 14.32
C GLU A 163 5.63 5.60 13.87
N PHE A 164 5.15 6.74 13.46
CA PHE A 164 5.95 7.92 13.09
C PHE A 164 5.17 9.19 13.34
N GLU A 165 5.89 10.33 13.36
CA GLU A 165 5.29 11.63 13.60
C GLU A 165 5.51 12.57 12.41
N PHE A 166 4.57 13.47 12.18
CA PHE A 166 4.71 14.54 11.21
C PHE A 166 3.90 15.78 11.60
N GLU A 167 4.22 16.89 10.96
CA GLU A 167 3.55 18.16 11.21
C GLU A 167 2.80 18.64 9.97
N ILE A 168 1.58 19.13 10.21
CA ILE A 168 0.77 19.80 9.20
C ILE A 168 0.58 21.26 9.64
N GLU A 169 1.03 22.21 8.83
CA GLU A 169 0.72 23.62 9.00
C GLU A 169 -0.45 24.01 8.09
N PHE A 170 -1.52 24.47 8.68
CA PHE A 170 -2.66 25.04 7.97
C PHE A 170 -2.60 26.57 8.01
N ARG A 171 -2.43 27.21 6.87
CA ARG A 171 -2.55 28.67 6.74
C ARG A 171 -4.02 29.13 6.62
N ASP A 172 -4.97 28.21 6.63
CA ASP A 172 -6.40 28.46 6.55
C ASP A 172 -7.10 27.75 7.71
N LYS A 173 -7.60 28.52 8.68
CA LYS A 173 -8.28 28.01 9.87
C LYS A 173 -9.56 27.21 9.56
N TYR A 174 -10.22 27.49 8.42
CA TYR A 174 -11.39 26.71 8.02
C TYR A 174 -11.00 25.29 7.63
N LEU A 175 -9.90 25.12 6.90
CA LEU A 175 -9.37 23.79 6.56
C LEU A 175 -8.98 23.02 7.82
N GLU A 176 -8.27 23.66 8.73
CA GLU A 176 -7.84 23.06 9.99
C GLU A 176 -9.02 22.57 10.84
N ARG A 177 -10.02 23.43 11.05
CA ARG A 177 -11.19 23.12 11.91
C ARG A 177 -11.96 21.87 11.45
N HIS A 178 -12.04 21.62 10.15
CA HIS A 178 -12.82 20.53 9.58
C HIS A 178 -11.98 19.32 9.17
N PHE A 179 -10.69 19.32 9.48
CA PHE A 179 -9.73 18.35 8.97
C PHE A 179 -10.10 16.91 9.32
N VAL A 180 -10.16 16.56 10.60
CA VAL A 180 -10.45 15.19 11.07
C VAL A 180 -11.78 14.67 10.52
N LYS A 181 -12.82 15.50 10.54
CA LYS A 181 -14.14 15.15 10.04
C LYS A 181 -14.11 14.86 8.55
N ASN A 182 -13.42 15.66 7.75
CA ASN A 182 -13.33 15.48 6.30
C ASN A 182 -12.54 14.24 5.92
N MET A 183 -11.44 13.98 6.63
CA MET A 183 -10.65 12.75 6.41
C MET A 183 -11.48 11.51 6.68
N ASN A 184 -12.17 11.44 7.82
CA ASN A 184 -13.03 10.29 8.15
C ASN A 184 -14.24 10.17 7.23
N ASN A 185 -14.86 11.28 6.82
CA ASN A 185 -15.97 11.24 5.87
C ASN A 185 -15.56 10.65 4.51
N PHE A 186 -14.31 10.83 4.10
CA PHE A 186 -13.82 10.29 2.83
C PHE A 186 -13.29 8.86 2.95
N TYR A 187 -12.51 8.56 4.01
CA TYR A 187 -11.76 7.30 4.08
C TYR A 187 -12.48 6.20 4.85
N PHE A 188 -13.34 6.53 5.81
CA PHE A 188 -13.92 5.54 6.73
C PHE A 188 -14.73 4.44 6.01
N ASP A 189 -15.63 4.82 5.10
CA ASP A 189 -16.45 3.82 4.38
C ASP A 189 -15.60 2.95 3.45
N LYS A 190 -14.52 3.50 2.91
CA LYS A 190 -13.56 2.77 2.08
C LYS A 190 -12.74 1.77 2.91
N TYR A 191 -12.41 2.15 4.13
CA TYR A 191 -11.76 1.28 5.11
C TYR A 191 -12.67 0.12 5.51
N LEU A 192 -13.92 0.42 5.86
CA LEU A 192 -14.91 -0.60 6.17
C LEU A 192 -15.19 -1.56 5.01
N ASP A 193 -15.18 -1.06 3.78
CA ASP A 193 -15.33 -1.90 2.58
C ASP A 193 -14.17 -2.91 2.46
N ASP A 194 -12.95 -2.51 2.80
CA ASP A 194 -11.81 -3.42 2.82
C ASP A 194 -11.91 -4.46 3.95
N ILE A 195 -12.34 -4.06 5.17
CA ILE A 195 -12.57 -4.98 6.28
C ILE A 195 -13.72 -5.96 5.98
N LYS A 196 -14.86 -5.45 5.51
CA LYS A 196 -16.05 -6.28 5.22
C LYS A 196 -15.75 -7.33 4.15
N LYS A 197 -14.99 -6.97 3.12
CA LYS A 197 -14.58 -7.92 2.08
C LYS A 197 -13.62 -8.98 2.60
N ALA A 198 -12.82 -8.65 3.59
CA ALA A 198 -11.99 -9.62 4.30
C ALA A 198 -12.82 -10.57 5.18
N LYS A 199 -13.85 -10.06 5.88
CA LYS A 199 -14.67 -10.85 6.82
C LYS A 199 -15.67 -11.78 6.16
N THR A 200 -16.23 -11.43 5.01
CA THR A 200 -17.24 -12.25 4.31
C THR A 200 -16.73 -13.60 3.81
N CYS A 201 -15.46 -13.90 4.02
CA CYS A 201 -14.83 -15.14 3.61
C CYS A 201 -14.53 -16.12 4.77
N LYS A 202 -15.09 -15.92 5.96
CA LYS A 202 -14.82 -16.75 7.15
C LYS A 202 -15.59 -18.08 7.25
N GLN A 203 -16.29 -18.52 6.24
CA GLN A 203 -16.98 -19.81 6.33
C GLN A 203 -16.06 -20.96 5.88
N ASN A 204 -15.77 -21.85 6.80
CA ASN A 204 -14.99 -23.08 6.66
C ASN A 204 -15.57 -24.00 5.59
N ILE A 205 -15.06 -23.97 4.39
CA ILE A 205 -15.35 -24.99 3.40
C ILE A 205 -14.05 -25.29 2.65
N GLU A 206 -13.61 -26.52 2.72
CA GLU A 206 -12.56 -27.05 1.87
C GLU A 206 -12.99 -26.92 0.40
N CYS A 207 -12.21 -26.20 -0.37
CA CYS A 207 -12.51 -25.99 -1.79
C CYS A 207 -12.00 -27.17 -2.60
N GLU A 208 -12.80 -28.21 -2.72
CA GLU A 208 -12.48 -29.36 -3.58
C GLU A 208 -12.56 -29.04 -5.09
N ASN A 209 -13.08 -27.86 -5.48
CA ASN A 209 -13.41 -27.52 -6.87
C ASN A 209 -12.77 -26.21 -7.34
N CYS A 210 -11.46 -26.04 -7.16
CA CYS A 210 -10.75 -24.98 -7.85
C CYS A 210 -10.46 -25.41 -9.29
N ILE A 211 -10.98 -24.69 -10.27
CA ILE A 211 -10.75 -24.94 -11.69
C ILE A 211 -9.85 -23.83 -12.24
N GLU A 212 -8.73 -24.21 -12.83
CA GLU A 212 -7.90 -23.28 -13.58
C GLU A 212 -8.52 -23.01 -14.95
N LYS A 213 -8.82 -21.76 -15.24
CA LYS A 213 -9.37 -21.33 -16.52
C LYS A 213 -8.75 -20.01 -16.95
N ASP A 214 -8.16 -19.99 -18.14
CA ASP A 214 -7.53 -18.80 -18.74
C ASP A 214 -6.41 -18.17 -17.87
N GLY A 215 -5.64 -19.00 -17.15
CA GLY A 215 -4.60 -18.56 -16.22
C GLY A 215 -5.15 -17.87 -14.96
N TYR A 216 -6.40 -18.16 -14.61
CA TYR A 216 -7.06 -17.75 -13.37
C TYR A 216 -7.56 -18.98 -12.63
N LEU A 217 -7.38 -19.00 -11.32
CA LEU A 217 -8.06 -19.96 -10.47
C LEU A 217 -9.47 -19.47 -10.19
N GLU A 218 -10.49 -20.19 -10.69
CA GLU A 218 -11.88 -19.96 -10.32
C GLU A 218 -12.20 -20.82 -9.10
N CYS A 219 -12.38 -20.18 -7.94
CA CYS A 219 -12.82 -20.83 -6.72
C CYS A 219 -14.16 -20.25 -6.28
N GLU A 220 -15.02 -21.08 -5.70
CA GLU A 220 -16.30 -20.61 -5.14
C GLU A 220 -16.12 -19.86 -3.81
N LEU A 221 -14.99 -20.06 -3.12
CA LEU A 221 -14.73 -19.55 -1.80
C LEU A 221 -13.28 -19.07 -1.64
N TYR A 222 -13.10 -17.89 -1.08
CA TYR A 222 -11.81 -17.29 -0.76
C TYR A 222 -11.77 -16.86 0.68
N PHE A 223 -10.68 -17.19 1.33
CA PHE A 223 -10.44 -16.84 2.70
C PHE A 223 -9.27 -15.88 2.77
N TYR A 224 -9.48 -14.70 3.27
CA TYR A 224 -8.42 -13.85 3.76
C TYR A 224 -8.86 -13.26 5.09
N ASN A 225 -7.96 -13.24 6.00
CA ASN A 225 -8.14 -12.64 7.28
C ASN A 225 -7.44 -11.29 7.24
N ALA A 226 -8.16 -10.22 6.95
CA ALA A 226 -7.61 -8.91 7.19
C ALA A 226 -7.67 -8.67 8.69
N SER A 227 -6.54 -8.77 9.36
CA SER A 227 -6.39 -8.44 10.77
C SER A 227 -6.38 -6.94 11.03
N LEU A 228 -7.16 -6.18 10.24
CA LEU A 228 -7.32 -4.77 10.45
C LEU A 228 -8.28 -4.51 11.62
N PRO A 229 -7.95 -3.55 12.51
CA PRO A 229 -8.82 -3.21 13.63
C PRO A 229 -10.14 -2.60 13.15
N GLU A 230 -11.20 -2.84 13.91
CA GLU A 230 -12.49 -2.19 13.68
C GLU A 230 -12.53 -0.87 14.43
N PHE A 231 -13.02 0.16 13.76
CA PHE A 231 -13.18 1.48 14.34
C PHE A 231 -14.65 1.91 14.26
N ASP A 232 -15.05 2.78 15.19
CA ASP A 232 -16.27 3.59 15.11
C ASP A 232 -15.90 4.99 14.59
N LYS A 233 -16.64 5.48 13.59
CA LYS A 233 -16.36 6.77 12.94
C LYS A 233 -16.51 7.96 13.88
N ASN A 234 -17.55 7.94 14.71
CA ASN A 234 -17.81 9.05 15.62
C ASN A 234 -16.76 9.09 16.73
N ARG A 235 -16.37 7.92 17.20
CA ARG A 235 -15.30 7.80 18.20
C ARG A 235 -13.97 8.29 17.65
N LEU A 236 -13.60 7.94 16.40
CA LEU A 236 -12.40 8.48 15.77
C LEU A 236 -12.41 10.02 15.75
N ILE A 237 -13.55 10.62 15.36
CA ILE A 237 -13.69 12.08 15.32
C ILE A 237 -13.57 12.69 16.71
N GLN A 238 -14.20 12.10 17.73
CA GLN A 238 -14.15 12.57 19.12
C GLN A 238 -12.75 12.50 19.71
N GLU A 239 -11.99 11.44 19.35
CA GLU A 239 -10.61 11.24 19.80
C GLU A 239 -9.57 11.98 18.93
N ASN A 240 -9.98 12.89 18.05
CA ASN A 240 -9.10 13.56 17.09
C ASN A 240 -8.27 12.61 16.23
N LYS A 241 -8.82 11.43 15.92
CA LYS A 241 -8.19 10.41 15.07
C LYS A 241 -8.82 10.39 13.69
N PHE A 242 -8.01 10.05 12.68
CA PHE A 242 -8.49 9.92 11.31
C PHE A 242 -7.75 8.83 10.55
N LEU A 243 -8.44 8.29 9.54
CA LEU A 243 -7.87 7.32 8.62
C LEU A 243 -7.28 8.02 7.40
N LEU A 244 -6.19 7.46 6.90
CA LEU A 244 -5.50 7.89 5.70
C LEU A 244 -5.16 6.66 4.86
N ASN A 245 -5.25 6.77 3.52
CA ASN A 245 -4.75 5.74 2.62
C ASN A 245 -3.65 6.31 1.73
N LEU A 246 -2.44 5.79 1.89
CA LEU A 246 -1.26 6.21 1.15
C LEU A 246 -0.79 5.15 0.17
N GLY A 247 -0.02 5.60 -0.82
CA GLY A 247 0.76 4.73 -1.67
C GLY A 247 0.07 4.26 -2.94
N HIS A 248 0.79 3.47 -3.75
CA HIS A 248 0.40 3.15 -5.13
C HIS A 248 -0.69 2.08 -5.23
N PHE A 249 -0.61 1.03 -4.42
CA PHE A 249 -1.50 -0.13 -4.49
C PHE A 249 -2.82 -0.01 -3.73
N GLY A 250 -3.11 1.14 -3.11
CA GLY A 250 -4.38 1.40 -2.43
C GLY A 250 -5.63 1.35 -3.33
N GLY A 251 -5.44 1.30 -4.66
CA GLY A 251 -6.51 1.19 -5.65
C GLY A 251 -7.13 2.53 -6.05
N ALA A 252 -7.66 2.61 -7.26
CA ALA A 252 -8.23 3.84 -7.84
C ALA A 252 -9.42 4.39 -7.02
N VAL A 253 -10.19 3.51 -6.38
CA VAL A 253 -11.37 3.91 -5.57
C VAL A 253 -10.99 4.77 -4.37
N LYS A 254 -9.81 4.55 -3.78
CA LYS A 254 -9.34 5.30 -2.63
C LYS A 254 -8.61 6.61 -2.99
N LYS A 255 -8.21 6.74 -4.25
CA LYS A 255 -7.36 7.83 -4.75
C LYS A 255 -8.05 8.80 -5.69
N SER A 256 -9.34 8.64 -5.93
CA SER A 256 -10.08 9.50 -6.83
C SER A 256 -11.51 9.70 -6.36
N LEU A 257 -12.10 10.84 -6.73
CA LEU A 257 -13.51 11.10 -6.52
C LEU A 257 -14.35 10.21 -7.45
N ASP A 258 -15.48 9.72 -6.96
CA ASP A 258 -16.38 8.87 -7.73
C ASP A 258 -16.87 9.54 -9.03
N GLU A 259 -17.07 10.85 -8.98
CA GLU A 259 -17.52 11.65 -10.15
C GLU A 259 -16.43 11.79 -11.23
N LYS A 260 -15.16 11.86 -10.81
CA LYS A 260 -14.00 12.07 -11.70
C LYS A 260 -13.31 10.78 -12.11
N ARG A 261 -13.72 9.64 -11.53
CA ARG A 261 -13.05 8.36 -11.76
C ARG A 261 -13.36 7.78 -13.12
N LYS A 262 -12.30 7.47 -13.85
CA LYS A 262 -12.37 6.69 -15.09
C LYS A 262 -11.45 5.49 -14.96
N ILE A 263 -12.03 4.30 -14.98
CA ILE A 263 -11.30 3.03 -14.96
C ILE A 263 -11.58 2.36 -16.30
N THR A 264 -10.55 2.27 -17.15
CA THR A 264 -10.68 1.63 -18.47
C THR A 264 -10.32 0.16 -18.33
N SER A 265 -11.24 -0.72 -18.72
CA SER A 265 -10.95 -2.16 -18.79
C SER A 265 -10.05 -2.49 -19.99
N LYS A 266 -9.43 -3.68 -19.98
CA LYS A 266 -8.66 -4.17 -21.14
C LYS A 266 -9.48 -4.21 -22.45
N CYS A 267 -10.81 -4.24 -22.35
CA CYS A 267 -11.74 -4.21 -23.49
C CYS A 267 -12.19 -2.77 -23.84
N GLY A 268 -11.54 -1.74 -23.34
CA GLY A 268 -11.86 -0.34 -23.64
C GLY A 268 -13.13 0.22 -22.96
N LYS A 269 -13.84 -0.58 -22.14
CA LYS A 269 -15.01 -0.10 -21.40
C LYS A 269 -14.61 0.74 -20.20
N GLU A 270 -15.12 1.97 -20.14
CA GLU A 270 -14.95 2.85 -18.97
C GLU A 270 -15.95 2.48 -17.86
N SER A 271 -15.49 2.54 -16.61
CA SER A 271 -16.29 2.33 -15.40
C SER A 271 -15.83 3.25 -14.28
N LYS A 272 -16.74 3.59 -13.38
CA LYS A 272 -16.41 4.31 -12.13
C LYS A 272 -15.94 3.35 -11.01
N TYR A 273 -16.21 2.07 -11.13
CA TYR A 273 -15.93 1.07 -10.14
C TYR A 273 -15.10 -0.08 -10.73
N THR A 274 -14.22 -0.64 -9.92
CA THR A 274 -13.48 -1.85 -10.27
C THR A 274 -13.95 -3.02 -9.43
N THR A 275 -14.01 -4.19 -10.05
CA THR A 275 -14.25 -5.46 -9.34
C THR A 275 -12.95 -6.11 -8.90
N THR A 276 -11.81 -5.52 -9.26
CA THR A 276 -10.47 -6.03 -8.91
C THR A 276 -9.91 -5.23 -7.74
N LYS A 277 -9.41 -5.93 -6.72
CA LYS A 277 -8.66 -5.35 -5.61
C LYS A 277 -7.29 -5.99 -5.52
N THR A 278 -6.30 -5.20 -5.12
CA THR A 278 -4.92 -5.65 -4.90
C THR A 278 -4.67 -5.76 -3.40
N TYR A 279 -4.08 -6.87 -3.01
CA TYR A 279 -3.71 -7.17 -1.62
C TYR A 279 -2.22 -7.51 -1.53
N ALA A 280 -1.65 -7.30 -0.36
CA ALA A 280 -0.30 -7.70 -0.01
C ALA A 280 -0.29 -9.09 0.63
N LEU A 281 0.65 -9.91 0.23
CA LEU A 281 0.95 -11.21 0.83
C LEU A 281 2.36 -11.17 1.40
N GLU A 282 2.50 -11.44 2.70
CA GLU A 282 3.77 -11.39 3.40
C GLU A 282 4.62 -12.66 3.24
N LYS A 283 3.99 -13.80 3.00
CA LYS A 283 4.65 -15.11 2.92
C LYS A 283 4.23 -15.86 1.67
N ASP A 284 5.14 -16.69 1.15
CA ASP A 284 4.80 -17.59 0.06
C ASP A 284 3.73 -18.61 0.44
N GLY A 285 2.98 -19.05 -0.55
CA GLY A 285 2.00 -20.09 -0.41
C GLY A 285 1.35 -20.46 -1.71
N HIS A 286 0.72 -21.62 -1.69
CA HIS A 286 -0.02 -22.11 -2.82
C HIS A 286 -1.49 -21.71 -2.73
N LEU A 287 -2.11 -21.48 -3.87
CA LEU A 287 -3.56 -21.31 -3.96
C LEU A 287 -4.27 -22.66 -3.67
N PRO A 288 -5.39 -22.64 -2.94
CA PRO A 288 -6.02 -21.47 -2.33
C PRO A 288 -5.29 -21.02 -1.07
N TYR A 289 -5.23 -19.72 -0.81
CA TYR A 289 -4.56 -19.14 0.37
C TYR A 289 -5.44 -19.24 1.62
N PHE A 290 -5.64 -20.42 2.15
CA PHE A 290 -6.58 -20.65 3.28
C PHE A 290 -6.12 -20.10 4.61
N GLU A 291 -4.82 -19.95 4.83
CA GLU A 291 -4.24 -19.59 6.12
C GLU A 291 -3.45 -18.28 6.07
N LYS A 292 -3.49 -17.53 4.96
CA LYS A 292 -2.63 -16.37 4.79
C LYS A 292 -3.37 -15.08 4.95
N GLU A 293 -2.77 -14.21 5.70
CA GLU A 293 -3.21 -12.84 5.86
C GLU A 293 -2.95 -12.05 4.58
N LEU A 294 -4.01 -11.80 3.82
CA LEU A 294 -4.01 -10.83 2.73
C LEU A 294 -4.37 -9.47 3.30
N LEU A 295 -3.42 -8.54 3.31
CA LEU A 295 -3.62 -7.21 3.82
C LEU A 295 -3.95 -6.24 2.67
N PRO A 296 -4.97 -5.38 2.79
CA PRO A 296 -5.16 -4.29 1.84
C PRO A 296 -4.00 -3.31 1.96
N PHE A 297 -3.61 -2.67 0.86
CA PHE A 297 -2.51 -1.71 0.89
C PHE A 297 -2.94 -0.33 1.42
N GLY A 298 -2.03 0.30 2.15
CA GLY A 298 -1.95 1.75 2.30
C GLY A 298 -2.66 2.36 3.51
N TRP A 299 -3.22 1.59 4.44
CA TRP A 299 -3.96 2.14 5.56
C TRP A 299 -3.07 2.60 6.72
N ILE A 300 -3.34 3.82 7.18
CA ILE A 300 -2.68 4.48 8.31
C ILE A 300 -3.75 5.07 9.21
N LEU A 301 -3.61 4.87 10.52
CA LEU A 301 -4.36 5.58 11.55
C LEU A 301 -3.51 6.76 12.04
N CYS A 302 -4.09 7.93 12.02
CA CYS A 302 -3.47 9.16 12.47
C CYS A 302 -4.20 9.72 13.70
N GLU A 303 -3.46 10.31 14.64
CA GLU A 303 -3.95 10.96 15.83
C GLU A 303 -3.32 12.34 15.95
N ILE A 304 -4.15 13.38 16.16
CA ILE A 304 -3.67 14.73 16.42
C ILE A 304 -3.18 14.77 17.86
N MET A 305 -1.92 15.14 18.02
CA MET A 305 -1.34 15.38 19.35
C MET A 305 -1.60 16.83 19.77
N GLU A 306 -1.89 17.04 21.05
CA GLU A 306 -2.08 18.35 21.65
C GLU A 306 -0.81 19.21 21.65
#